data_75b7517589e1c4ee971490ba54a5c65b
#
_entry.id   75b7517589e1c4ee971490ba54a5c65b
#
_cell.length_a   1.000
_cell.length_b   1.000
_cell.length_c   1.000
_cell.angle_alpha   90.00
_cell.angle_beta   90.00
_cell.angle_gamma   90.00
#
_symmetry.space_group_name_H-M   'P 1'
#
loop_
_entity.id
_entity.type
_entity.pdbx_description
1 polymer ?
#
loop_
_entity_poly.entity_id
_entity_poly.type
_entity_poly.pdbx_seq_one_letter_code
_entity_poly.pdbx_strand_id
1 'polypeptide(L)'
;MNNYWADRMAASLNRLSNKNIKAIEKQMRKYYGTAMKTVINEFESTYNKLLASVAEGAQVTPADLYKLDKYWQMQGQVRHTLQALGDKKISLLGKVFEMNYFDVYYGINIDGLEAFNTIDNASVKHIINQIWCADGKSWSQRIWDDVSRLQQVLNDRLIECIALGKKPTELIKQLQEQFGVSYRRADAITRTEIAHIQTQAAQQRYTDYGIQEVEFWADEDERRCPDCGALHQKRYPVGAAVPLPLHPNCRCCLLPVVED
;
A
#
# COMPACT_ATOMS: atom_id res chain seq x y z
N MET A 1 30.61 14.56 0.72
CA MET A 1 30.66 13.12 1.13
C MET A 1 31.26 12.33 -0.04
N ASN A 2 32.15 11.38 0.21
CA ASN A 2 32.64 10.49 -0.85
C ASN A 2 31.44 9.64 -1.36
N ASN A 3 31.24 9.51 -2.68
CA ASN A 3 30.14 8.75 -3.30
C ASN A 3 30.03 7.31 -2.73
N TYR A 4 31.15 6.72 -2.30
CA TYR A 4 31.17 5.41 -1.67
C TYR A 4 30.29 5.32 -0.39
N TRP A 5 30.34 6.34 0.47
CA TRP A 5 29.52 6.36 1.69
C TRP A 5 28.06 6.64 1.41
N ALA A 6 27.79 7.52 0.43
CA ALA A 6 26.44 7.81 -0.04
C ALA A 6 25.76 6.53 -0.57
N ASP A 7 26.46 5.80 -1.45
CA ASP A 7 25.97 4.53 -2.00
C ASP A 7 25.71 3.47 -0.93
N ARG A 8 26.62 3.33 0.06
CA ARG A 8 26.43 2.38 1.16
C ARG A 8 25.24 2.71 2.03
N MET A 9 25.02 3.97 2.34
CA MET A 9 23.90 4.41 3.16
C MET A 9 22.58 4.25 2.40
N ALA A 10 22.52 4.68 1.14
CA ALA A 10 21.36 4.48 0.26
C ALA A 10 21.05 2.98 0.12
N ALA A 11 22.05 2.13 -0.10
CA ALA A 11 21.89 0.68 -0.17
C ALA A 11 21.39 0.07 1.15
N SER A 12 21.81 0.59 2.29
CA SER A 12 21.35 0.15 3.61
C SER A 12 19.88 0.50 3.84
N LEU A 13 19.48 1.74 3.57
CA LEU A 13 18.10 2.19 3.64
C LEU A 13 17.17 1.38 2.70
N ASN A 14 17.60 1.18 1.47
CA ASN A 14 16.87 0.37 0.49
C ASN A 14 16.75 -1.11 0.92
N ARG A 15 17.76 -1.67 1.59
CA ARG A 15 17.70 -3.04 2.10
C ARG A 15 16.67 -3.20 3.20
N LEU A 16 16.58 -2.26 4.14
CA LEU A 16 15.58 -2.25 5.21
C LEU A 16 14.16 -2.17 4.63
N SER A 17 13.92 -1.24 3.72
CA SER A 17 12.64 -1.11 3.02
C SER A 17 12.25 -2.40 2.28
N ASN A 18 13.16 -2.96 1.51
CA ASN A 18 12.89 -4.17 0.71
C ASN A 18 12.61 -5.41 1.59
N LYS A 19 13.26 -5.55 2.74
CA LYS A 19 12.99 -6.62 3.71
C LYS A 19 11.55 -6.53 4.21
N ASN A 20 11.13 -5.35 4.63
CA ASN A 20 9.79 -5.10 5.16
C ASN A 20 8.72 -5.27 4.08
N ILE A 21 8.94 -4.75 2.88
CA ILE A 21 8.05 -4.91 1.72
C ILE A 21 7.84 -6.39 1.40
N LYS A 22 8.88 -7.21 1.31
CA LYS A 22 8.74 -8.65 1.01
C LYS A 22 7.91 -9.41 2.06
N ALA A 23 8.08 -9.07 3.35
CA ALA A 23 7.29 -9.67 4.42
C ALA A 23 5.80 -9.31 4.30
N ILE A 24 5.51 -8.04 4.00
CA ILE A 24 4.15 -7.54 3.75
C ILE A 24 3.54 -8.24 2.53
N GLU A 25 4.24 -8.28 1.40
CA GLU A 25 3.75 -8.89 0.15
C GLU A 25 3.27 -10.32 0.37
N LYS A 26 4.08 -11.13 1.06
CA LYS A 26 3.72 -12.53 1.36
C LYS A 26 2.40 -12.61 2.14
N GLN A 27 2.23 -11.78 3.16
CA GLN A 27 1.04 -11.78 4.00
C GLN A 27 -0.17 -11.20 3.28
N MET A 28 0.01 -10.13 2.52
CA MET A 28 -1.02 -9.50 1.70
C MET A 28 -1.56 -10.47 0.64
N ARG A 29 -0.69 -11.21 -0.07
CA ARG A 29 -1.12 -12.25 -1.01
C ARG A 29 -2.02 -13.30 -0.35
N LYS A 30 -1.70 -13.71 0.88
CA LYS A 30 -2.52 -14.64 1.65
C LYS A 30 -3.90 -14.05 1.98
N TYR A 31 -3.94 -12.79 2.44
CA TYR A 31 -5.21 -12.13 2.77
C TYR A 31 -6.11 -11.97 1.56
N TYR A 32 -5.56 -11.47 0.45
CA TYR A 32 -6.29 -11.33 -0.80
C TYR A 32 -6.74 -12.67 -1.37
N GLY A 33 -5.89 -13.70 -1.35
CA GLY A 33 -6.24 -15.04 -1.81
C GLY A 33 -7.39 -15.66 -1.02
N THR A 34 -7.41 -15.48 0.30
CA THR A 34 -8.50 -15.97 1.15
C THR A 34 -9.80 -15.21 0.86
N ALA A 35 -9.76 -13.87 0.82
CA ALA A 35 -10.94 -13.05 0.54
C ALA A 35 -11.51 -13.34 -0.86
N MET A 36 -10.65 -13.43 -1.87
CA MET A 36 -11.02 -13.76 -3.23
C MET A 36 -11.75 -15.10 -3.33
N LYS A 37 -11.22 -16.14 -2.68
CA LYS A 37 -11.85 -17.47 -2.65
C LYS A 37 -13.26 -17.42 -2.07
N THR A 38 -13.43 -16.76 -0.91
CA THR A 38 -14.72 -16.64 -0.25
C THR A 38 -15.72 -15.89 -1.14
N VAL A 39 -15.31 -14.75 -1.71
CA VAL A 39 -16.17 -13.93 -2.58
C VAL A 39 -16.57 -14.71 -3.84
N ILE A 40 -15.64 -15.35 -4.52
CA ILE A 40 -15.94 -16.15 -5.72
C ILE A 40 -16.97 -17.25 -5.41
N ASN A 41 -16.79 -18.00 -4.31
CA ASN A 41 -17.74 -19.06 -3.93
C ASN A 41 -19.14 -18.51 -3.67
N GLU A 42 -19.27 -17.34 -3.03
CA GLU A 42 -20.55 -16.71 -2.78
C GLU A 42 -21.24 -16.26 -4.08
N PHE A 43 -20.48 -15.65 -5.00
CA PHE A 43 -20.99 -15.24 -6.31
C PHE A 43 -21.42 -16.45 -7.14
N GLU A 44 -20.59 -17.48 -7.21
CA GLU A 44 -20.89 -18.71 -7.96
C GLU A 44 -22.14 -19.42 -7.42
N SER A 45 -22.23 -19.57 -6.09
CA SER A 45 -23.40 -20.14 -5.43
C SER A 45 -24.67 -19.36 -5.70
N THR A 46 -24.59 -18.01 -5.69
CA THR A 46 -25.74 -17.12 -5.97
C THR A 46 -26.16 -17.22 -7.43
N TYR A 47 -25.19 -17.19 -8.34
CA TYR A 47 -25.45 -17.29 -9.78
C TYR A 47 -26.10 -18.64 -10.15
N ASN A 48 -25.61 -19.76 -9.58
CA ASN A 48 -26.20 -21.07 -9.81
C ASN A 48 -27.63 -21.17 -9.27
N LYS A 49 -27.93 -20.57 -8.11
CA LYS A 49 -29.30 -20.48 -7.60
C LYS A 49 -30.21 -19.63 -8.47
N LEU A 50 -29.68 -18.54 -9.02
CA LEU A 50 -30.41 -17.70 -9.96
C LEU A 50 -30.80 -18.49 -11.22
N LEU A 51 -29.84 -19.21 -11.81
CA LEU A 51 -30.12 -20.04 -12.99
C LEU A 51 -31.18 -21.12 -12.70
N ALA A 52 -31.12 -21.73 -11.53
CA ALA A 52 -32.10 -22.75 -11.10
C ALA A 52 -33.51 -22.18 -10.79
N SER A 53 -33.64 -20.87 -10.54
CA SER A 53 -34.91 -20.22 -10.22
C SER A 53 -35.69 -19.73 -11.44
N VAL A 54 -35.08 -19.76 -12.63
CA VAL A 54 -35.68 -19.28 -13.89
C VAL A 54 -36.13 -20.49 -14.73
N ALA A 55 -37.25 -20.36 -15.42
CA ALA A 55 -37.78 -21.43 -16.27
C ALA A 55 -36.77 -21.81 -17.37
N GLU A 56 -36.75 -23.09 -17.75
CA GLU A 56 -35.81 -23.62 -18.75
C GLU A 56 -35.98 -22.85 -20.08
N GLY A 57 -34.89 -22.29 -20.59
CA GLY A 57 -34.87 -21.46 -21.81
C GLY A 57 -35.25 -19.99 -21.64
N ALA A 58 -35.62 -19.55 -20.45
CA ALA A 58 -35.91 -18.13 -20.21
C ALA A 58 -34.61 -17.34 -19.97
N GLN A 59 -34.59 -16.08 -20.43
CA GLN A 59 -33.45 -15.18 -20.19
C GLN A 59 -33.46 -14.67 -18.74
N VAL A 60 -32.39 -14.88 -18.04
CA VAL A 60 -32.18 -14.37 -16.68
C VAL A 60 -31.91 -12.89 -16.71
N THR A 61 -32.53 -12.14 -15.80
CA THR A 61 -32.40 -10.68 -15.71
C THR A 61 -31.81 -10.24 -14.34
N PRO A 62 -31.23 -9.05 -14.24
CA PRO A 62 -30.87 -8.46 -12.95
C PRO A 62 -32.03 -8.32 -11.97
N ALA A 63 -33.26 -8.12 -12.49
CA ALA A 63 -34.47 -8.05 -11.66
C ALA A 63 -34.76 -9.38 -10.94
N ASP A 64 -34.46 -10.50 -11.57
CA ASP A 64 -34.63 -11.83 -10.96
C ASP A 64 -33.60 -12.07 -9.87
N LEU A 65 -32.38 -11.53 -10.02
CA LEU A 65 -31.37 -11.56 -8.98
C LEU A 65 -31.83 -10.86 -7.69
N TYR A 66 -32.43 -9.69 -7.81
CA TYR A 66 -32.89 -8.91 -6.64
C TYR A 66 -34.07 -9.57 -5.88
N LYS A 67 -34.79 -10.47 -6.50
CA LYS A 67 -35.83 -11.27 -5.85
C LYS A 67 -35.29 -12.42 -4.99
N LEU A 68 -34.03 -12.77 -5.14
CA LEU A 68 -33.42 -13.88 -4.41
C LEU A 68 -32.92 -13.44 -3.03
N ASP A 69 -33.40 -14.04 -1.95
CA ASP A 69 -32.84 -13.88 -0.61
C ASP A 69 -31.33 -14.20 -0.58
N LYS A 70 -30.89 -15.16 -1.38
CA LYS A 70 -29.47 -15.53 -1.50
C LYS A 70 -28.62 -14.39 -2.01
N TYR A 71 -29.12 -13.49 -2.86
CA TYR A 71 -28.39 -12.30 -3.31
C TYR A 71 -28.06 -11.37 -2.13
N TRP A 72 -29.05 -11.11 -1.28
CA TRP A 72 -28.87 -10.21 -0.14
C TRP A 72 -27.94 -10.81 0.93
N GLN A 73 -28.03 -12.13 1.15
CA GLN A 73 -27.10 -12.87 1.99
C GLN A 73 -25.67 -12.79 1.45
N MET A 74 -25.49 -13.01 0.14
CA MET A 74 -24.20 -12.87 -0.54
C MET A 74 -23.65 -11.46 -0.39
N GLN A 75 -24.43 -10.42 -0.59
CA GLN A 75 -24.01 -9.02 -0.42
C GLN A 75 -23.50 -8.76 1.02
N GLY A 76 -24.19 -9.29 2.02
CA GLY A 76 -23.76 -9.25 3.42
C GLY A 76 -22.41 -9.94 3.64
N GLN A 77 -22.26 -11.16 3.11
CA GLN A 77 -21.04 -11.97 3.26
C GLN A 77 -19.85 -11.36 2.52
N VAL A 78 -20.06 -10.82 1.32
CA VAL A 78 -19.03 -10.10 0.55
C VAL A 78 -18.56 -8.87 1.31
N ARG A 79 -19.49 -8.05 1.81
CA ARG A 79 -19.19 -6.87 2.62
C ARG A 79 -18.35 -7.26 3.85
N HIS A 80 -18.77 -8.24 4.63
CA HIS A 80 -18.05 -8.72 5.80
C HIS A 80 -16.64 -9.22 5.44
N THR A 81 -16.52 -9.98 4.34
CA THR A 81 -15.24 -10.52 3.88
C THR A 81 -14.27 -9.41 3.47
N LEU A 82 -14.74 -8.39 2.75
CA LEU A 82 -13.91 -7.26 2.32
C LEU A 82 -13.58 -6.34 3.48
N GLN A 83 -14.49 -6.14 4.43
CA GLN A 83 -14.20 -5.41 5.66
C GLN A 83 -13.11 -6.10 6.47
N ALA A 84 -13.20 -7.42 6.67
CA ALA A 84 -12.15 -8.20 7.33
C ALA A 84 -10.81 -8.16 6.58
N LEU A 85 -10.83 -8.08 5.24
CA LEU A 85 -9.62 -7.84 4.44
C LEU A 85 -9.02 -6.46 4.74
N GLY A 86 -9.83 -5.41 4.82
CA GLY A 86 -9.41 -4.05 5.17
C GLY A 86 -8.78 -3.99 6.55
N ASP A 87 -9.44 -4.55 7.57
CA ASP A 87 -8.95 -4.59 8.95
C ASP A 87 -7.59 -5.29 9.06
N LYS A 88 -7.44 -6.45 8.40
CA LYS A 88 -6.17 -7.19 8.36
C LYS A 88 -5.05 -6.40 7.69
N LYS A 89 -5.36 -5.68 6.60
CA LYS A 89 -4.40 -4.80 5.91
C LYS A 89 -3.94 -3.68 6.85
N ILE A 90 -4.87 -2.98 7.48
CA ILE A 90 -4.57 -1.86 8.39
C ILE A 90 -3.74 -2.34 9.59
N SER A 91 -4.13 -3.45 10.22
CA SER A 91 -3.37 -4.02 11.34
C SER A 91 -1.95 -4.43 10.94
N LEU A 92 -1.78 -5.05 9.78
CA LEU A 92 -0.47 -5.44 9.27
C LEU A 92 0.40 -4.22 8.96
N LEU A 93 -0.13 -3.27 8.19
CA LEU A 93 0.60 -2.11 7.73
C LEU A 93 1.01 -1.19 8.88
N GLY A 94 0.11 -0.92 9.83
CA GLY A 94 0.42 -0.10 11.01
C GLY A 94 1.61 -0.66 11.79
N LYS A 95 1.63 -1.97 12.07
CA LYS A 95 2.75 -2.62 12.76
C LYS A 95 4.06 -2.53 11.98
N VAL A 96 4.02 -2.77 10.68
CA VAL A 96 5.24 -2.74 9.86
C VAL A 96 5.73 -1.30 9.68
N PHE A 97 4.86 -0.33 9.61
CA PHE A 97 5.23 1.09 9.54
C PHE A 97 5.93 1.53 10.83
N GLU A 98 5.41 1.15 12.00
CA GLU A 98 6.09 1.40 13.28
C GLU A 98 7.47 0.73 13.31
N MET A 99 7.56 -0.55 12.96
CA MET A 99 8.83 -1.28 12.87
C MET A 99 9.81 -0.62 11.89
N ASN A 100 9.36 -0.24 10.71
CA ASN A 100 10.20 0.40 9.70
C ASN A 100 10.76 1.74 10.18
N TYR A 101 9.96 2.54 10.91
CA TYR A 101 10.43 3.78 11.51
C TYR A 101 11.57 3.53 12.48
N PHE A 102 11.38 2.61 13.43
CA PHE A 102 12.41 2.27 14.42
C PHE A 102 13.66 1.63 13.79
N ASP A 103 13.46 0.70 12.84
CA ASP A 103 14.57 0.05 12.13
C ASP A 103 15.47 1.10 11.43
N VAL A 104 14.88 2.11 10.82
CA VAL A 104 15.61 3.19 10.16
C VAL A 104 16.22 4.15 11.17
N TYR A 105 15.45 4.62 12.13
CA TYR A 105 15.92 5.59 13.13
C TYR A 105 17.11 5.07 13.94
N TYR A 106 17.04 3.84 14.44
CA TYR A 106 18.14 3.24 15.21
C TYR A 106 19.18 2.55 14.34
N GLY A 107 18.88 2.25 13.08
CA GLY A 107 19.81 1.62 12.15
C GLY A 107 20.78 2.60 11.48
N ILE A 108 20.53 3.90 11.54
CA ILE A 108 21.43 4.93 11.03
C ILE A 108 22.54 5.19 12.07
N ASN A 109 23.77 4.85 11.69
CA ASN A 109 24.97 5.19 12.43
C ASN A 109 25.89 6.02 11.53
N ILE A 110 26.43 7.11 12.08
CA ILE A 110 27.36 8.01 11.41
C ILE A 110 28.63 8.00 12.25
N ASP A 111 29.75 7.53 11.66
CA ASP A 111 31.03 7.44 12.34
C ASP A 111 31.46 8.80 12.91
N GLY A 112 31.88 8.80 14.17
CA GLY A 112 32.31 10.00 14.89
C GLY A 112 31.16 10.86 15.46
N LEU A 113 29.89 10.51 15.24
CA LEU A 113 28.75 11.19 15.82
C LEU A 113 27.99 10.29 16.78
N GLU A 114 27.62 10.83 17.93
CA GLU A 114 26.80 10.15 18.93
C GLU A 114 25.46 10.87 19.10
N ALA A 115 24.37 10.11 19.16
CA ALA A 115 23.06 10.64 19.49
C ALA A 115 22.40 9.69 20.49
N PHE A 116 22.14 10.23 21.68
CA PHE A 116 21.52 9.49 22.80
C PHE A 116 20.00 9.67 22.85
N ASN A 117 19.45 10.40 21.88
CA ASN A 117 18.01 10.66 21.81
C ASN A 117 17.25 9.37 21.55
N THR A 118 16.10 9.25 22.19
CA THR A 118 15.14 8.18 21.97
C THR A 118 13.81 8.77 21.53
N ILE A 119 13.10 8.05 20.68
CA ILE A 119 11.75 8.45 20.28
C ILE A 119 10.73 7.49 20.87
N ASP A 120 9.65 8.04 21.42
CA ASP A 120 8.58 7.24 22.02
C ASP A 120 7.57 6.74 20.97
N ASN A 121 6.85 5.66 21.31
CA ASN A 121 5.85 5.05 20.45
C ASN A 121 4.69 5.98 20.08
N ALA A 122 4.31 6.96 20.94
CA ALA A 122 3.21 7.85 20.65
C ALA A 122 3.61 8.85 19.55
N SER A 123 4.82 9.40 19.60
CA SER A 123 5.39 10.24 18.57
C SER A 123 5.49 9.51 17.22
N VAL A 124 5.96 8.26 17.21
CA VAL A 124 6.03 7.45 15.99
C VAL A 124 4.63 7.21 15.40
N LYS A 125 3.65 6.85 16.22
CA LYS A 125 2.26 6.70 15.77
C LYS A 125 1.67 7.99 15.22
N HIS A 126 2.00 9.12 15.81
CA HIS A 126 1.57 10.42 15.29
C HIS A 126 2.14 10.66 13.89
N ILE A 127 3.45 10.47 13.70
CA ILE A 127 4.13 10.64 12.41
C ILE A 127 3.51 9.73 11.34
N ILE A 128 3.32 8.44 11.63
CA ILE A 128 2.77 7.46 10.69
C ILE A 128 1.35 7.81 10.24
N ASN A 129 0.56 8.44 11.12
CA ASN A 129 -0.83 8.77 10.81
C ASN A 129 -1.03 10.21 10.29
N GLN A 130 0.03 10.97 10.07
CA GLN A 130 -0.06 12.28 9.47
C GLN A 130 -0.58 12.23 8.03
N ILE A 131 -1.38 13.22 7.68
CA ILE A 131 -1.82 13.45 6.31
C ILE A 131 -0.75 14.29 5.62
N TRP A 132 0.04 13.67 4.77
CA TRP A 132 1.16 14.31 4.09
C TRP A 132 0.97 14.45 2.58
N CYS A 133 0.07 13.66 1.99
CA CYS A 133 -0.20 13.71 0.56
C CYS A 133 -1.19 14.81 0.19
N ALA A 134 -1.07 15.34 -1.03
CA ALA A 134 -1.91 16.41 -1.57
C ALA A 134 -3.41 16.05 -1.68
N ASP A 135 -3.76 14.76 -1.68
CA ASP A 135 -5.15 14.30 -1.70
C ASP A 135 -5.89 14.44 -0.34
N GLY A 136 -5.20 14.88 0.71
CA GLY A 136 -5.76 15.10 2.04
C GLY A 136 -6.17 13.82 2.76
N LYS A 137 -5.68 12.64 2.36
CA LYS A 137 -6.04 11.35 2.95
C LYS A 137 -4.87 10.69 3.67
N SER A 138 -5.17 10.04 4.80
CA SER A 138 -4.23 9.14 5.44
C SER A 138 -4.10 7.82 4.66
N TRP A 139 -3.04 7.07 4.92
CA TRP A 139 -2.84 5.74 4.32
C TRP A 139 -4.00 4.78 4.62
N SER A 140 -4.54 4.83 5.84
CA SER A 140 -5.67 3.98 6.24
C SER A 140 -6.95 4.34 5.48
N GLN A 141 -7.24 5.61 5.25
CA GLN A 141 -8.36 6.05 4.43
C GLN A 141 -8.23 5.55 2.99
N ARG A 142 -7.02 5.61 2.40
CA ARG A 142 -6.79 5.05 1.05
C ARG A 142 -7.03 3.54 0.98
N ILE A 143 -6.67 2.80 2.03
CA ILE A 143 -6.98 1.36 2.12
C ILE A 143 -8.48 1.11 2.14
N TRP A 144 -9.25 1.90 2.90
CA TRP A 144 -10.71 1.77 2.96
C TRP A 144 -11.38 2.21 1.65
N ASP A 145 -10.89 3.24 1.00
CA ASP A 145 -11.37 3.66 -0.33
C ASP A 145 -11.18 2.54 -1.36
N ASP A 146 -10.04 1.85 -1.34
CA ASP A 146 -9.78 0.72 -2.23
C ASP A 146 -10.71 -0.47 -1.93
N VAL A 147 -10.96 -0.78 -0.66
CA VAL A 147 -11.91 -1.82 -0.25
C VAL A 147 -13.32 -1.51 -0.72
N SER A 148 -13.78 -0.28 -0.51
CA SER A 148 -15.10 0.18 -0.94
C SER A 148 -15.26 0.13 -2.46
N ARG A 149 -14.23 0.58 -3.18
CA ARG A 149 -14.20 0.48 -4.66
C ARG A 149 -14.22 -0.96 -5.13
N LEU A 150 -13.46 -1.85 -4.49
CA LEU A 150 -13.46 -3.27 -4.83
C LEU A 150 -14.87 -3.85 -4.67
N GLN A 151 -15.54 -3.60 -3.55
CA GLN A 151 -16.90 -4.07 -3.30
C GLN A 151 -17.86 -3.62 -4.39
N GLN A 152 -17.83 -2.35 -4.74
CA GLN A 152 -18.69 -1.80 -5.79
C GLN A 152 -18.45 -2.46 -7.15
N VAL A 153 -17.18 -2.52 -7.58
CA VAL A 153 -16.82 -3.10 -8.88
C VAL A 153 -17.17 -4.58 -8.95
N LEU A 154 -16.98 -5.36 -7.87
CA LEU A 154 -17.37 -6.77 -7.85
C LEU A 154 -18.87 -6.94 -8.05
N ASN A 155 -19.70 -6.12 -7.41
CA ASN A 155 -21.15 -6.14 -7.59
C ASN A 155 -21.54 -5.74 -9.02
N ASP A 156 -20.94 -4.70 -9.57
CA ASP A 156 -21.20 -4.24 -10.95
C ASP A 156 -20.88 -5.34 -11.97
N ARG A 157 -19.79 -6.10 -11.76
CA ARG A 157 -19.44 -7.24 -12.63
C ARG A 157 -20.43 -8.38 -12.55
N LEU A 158 -21.01 -8.67 -11.39
CA LEU A 158 -22.09 -9.65 -11.28
C LEU A 158 -23.30 -9.22 -12.10
N ILE A 159 -23.76 -8.00 -11.90
CA ILE A 159 -24.93 -7.44 -12.60
C ILE A 159 -24.70 -7.43 -14.11
N GLU A 160 -23.54 -6.96 -14.57
CA GLU A 160 -23.14 -6.95 -15.97
C GLU A 160 -23.15 -8.36 -16.59
N CYS A 161 -22.56 -9.34 -15.90
CA CYS A 161 -22.53 -10.72 -16.38
C CYS A 161 -23.93 -11.31 -16.53
N ILE A 162 -24.82 -11.03 -15.60
CA ILE A 162 -26.22 -11.47 -15.67
C ILE A 162 -26.96 -10.77 -16.82
N ALA A 163 -26.84 -9.45 -16.93
CA ALA A 163 -27.50 -8.66 -17.97
C ALA A 163 -27.07 -9.07 -19.39
N LEU A 164 -25.83 -9.49 -19.58
CA LEU A 164 -25.27 -9.93 -20.85
C LEU A 164 -25.37 -11.45 -21.08
N GLY A 165 -25.97 -12.20 -20.15
CA GLY A 165 -26.09 -13.66 -20.25
C GLY A 165 -24.74 -14.39 -20.30
N LYS A 166 -23.68 -13.82 -19.68
CA LYS A 166 -22.36 -14.42 -19.67
C LYS A 166 -22.31 -15.67 -18.79
N LYS A 167 -21.37 -16.57 -19.07
CA LYS A 167 -21.18 -17.78 -18.28
C LYS A 167 -20.57 -17.47 -16.89
N PRO A 168 -20.88 -18.27 -15.84
CA PRO A 168 -20.26 -18.12 -14.52
C PRO A 168 -18.73 -18.10 -14.55
N THR A 169 -18.10 -18.86 -15.44
CA THR A 169 -16.63 -18.89 -15.61
C THR A 169 -16.05 -17.55 -16.07
N GLU A 170 -16.78 -16.78 -16.86
CA GLU A 170 -16.35 -15.43 -17.28
C GLU A 170 -16.45 -14.45 -16.11
N LEU A 171 -17.50 -14.55 -15.30
CA LEU A 171 -17.63 -13.78 -14.07
C LEU A 171 -16.45 -14.05 -13.13
N ILE A 172 -16.12 -15.32 -12.87
CA ILE A 172 -15.01 -15.70 -11.98
C ILE A 172 -13.71 -15.05 -12.46
N LYS A 173 -13.40 -15.11 -13.75
CA LYS A 173 -12.21 -14.49 -14.33
C LYS A 173 -12.19 -12.98 -14.07
N GLN A 174 -13.30 -12.27 -14.31
CA GLN A 174 -13.40 -10.83 -14.06
C GLN A 174 -13.22 -10.50 -12.58
N LEU A 175 -13.79 -11.28 -11.66
CA LEU A 175 -13.60 -11.08 -10.22
C LEU A 175 -12.12 -11.23 -9.81
N GLN A 176 -11.44 -12.26 -10.32
CA GLN A 176 -10.00 -12.48 -10.07
C GLN A 176 -9.17 -11.29 -10.56
N GLU A 177 -9.47 -10.74 -11.73
CA GLU A 177 -8.81 -9.55 -12.27
C GLU A 177 -8.99 -8.34 -11.35
N GLN A 178 -10.20 -8.10 -10.80
CA GLN A 178 -10.49 -6.99 -9.90
C GLN A 178 -9.75 -7.13 -8.56
N PHE A 179 -9.65 -8.33 -8.01
CA PHE A 179 -8.82 -8.59 -6.84
C PHE A 179 -7.33 -8.29 -7.12
N GLY A 180 -6.84 -8.64 -8.30
CA GLY A 180 -5.48 -8.32 -8.75
C GLY A 180 -5.23 -6.81 -8.87
N VAL A 181 -6.22 -6.04 -9.34
CA VAL A 181 -6.14 -4.57 -9.42
C VAL A 181 -6.09 -3.96 -8.02
N SER A 182 -6.97 -4.39 -7.11
CA SER A 182 -6.97 -3.91 -5.71
C SER A 182 -5.67 -4.27 -5.00
N TYR A 183 -5.14 -5.47 -5.20
CA TYR A 183 -3.83 -5.86 -4.66
C TYR A 183 -2.71 -4.90 -5.11
N ARG A 184 -2.63 -4.58 -6.40
CA ARG A 184 -1.59 -3.67 -6.92
C ARG A 184 -1.72 -2.25 -6.36
N ARG A 185 -2.95 -1.76 -6.13
CA ARG A 185 -3.17 -0.47 -5.47
C ARG A 185 -2.68 -0.49 -4.03
N ALA A 186 -3.03 -1.53 -3.28
CA ALA A 186 -2.57 -1.68 -1.90
C ALA A 186 -1.04 -1.81 -1.80
N ASP A 187 -0.39 -2.50 -2.74
CA ASP A 187 1.06 -2.58 -2.84
C ASP A 187 1.70 -1.22 -3.10
N ALA A 188 1.14 -0.43 -4.05
CA ALA A 188 1.64 0.91 -4.34
C ALA A 188 1.49 1.86 -3.13
N ILE A 189 0.35 1.83 -2.42
CA ILE A 189 0.15 2.58 -1.18
C ILE A 189 1.23 2.17 -0.16
N THR A 190 1.41 0.87 0.05
CA THR A 190 2.37 0.33 1.03
C THR A 190 3.80 0.81 0.76
N ARG A 191 4.27 0.72 -0.49
CA ARG A 191 5.62 1.13 -0.87
C ARG A 191 5.82 2.63 -0.70
N THR A 192 4.83 3.41 -1.08
CA THR A 192 4.85 4.87 -0.98
C THR A 192 4.91 5.32 0.48
N GLU A 193 4.10 4.72 1.35
CA GLU A 193 4.10 5.04 2.78
C GLU A 193 5.40 4.58 3.47
N ILE A 194 5.94 3.41 3.13
CA ILE A 194 7.24 2.96 3.66
C ILE A 194 8.35 3.96 3.31
N ALA A 195 8.39 4.43 2.07
CA ALA A 195 9.39 5.43 1.65
C ALA A 195 9.23 6.76 2.40
N HIS A 196 7.99 7.20 2.62
CA HIS A 196 7.71 8.40 3.42
C HIS A 196 8.19 8.23 4.87
N ILE A 197 7.76 7.17 5.53
CA ILE A 197 8.10 6.88 6.94
C ILE A 197 9.61 6.74 7.13
N GLN A 198 10.29 6.07 6.19
CA GLN A 198 11.73 5.95 6.17
C GLN A 198 12.41 7.32 6.09
N THR A 199 11.92 8.21 5.24
CA THR A 199 12.44 9.58 5.12
C THR A 199 12.24 10.37 6.41
N GLN A 200 11.07 10.27 7.05
CA GLN A 200 10.80 10.93 8.33
C GLN A 200 11.73 10.42 9.45
N ALA A 201 11.90 9.09 9.54
CA ALA A 201 12.80 8.49 10.52
C ALA A 201 14.26 8.90 10.32
N ALA A 202 14.72 8.93 9.06
CA ALA A 202 16.08 9.35 8.73
C ALA A 202 16.32 10.83 9.06
N GLN A 203 15.40 11.72 8.66
CA GLN A 203 15.52 13.16 8.97
C GLN A 203 15.52 13.42 10.48
N GLN A 204 14.66 12.73 11.25
CA GLN A 204 14.67 12.86 12.70
C GLN A 204 16.02 12.42 13.27
N ARG A 205 16.56 11.28 12.81
CA ARG A 205 17.86 10.80 13.27
C ARG A 205 19.00 11.75 12.91
N TYR A 206 18.97 12.35 11.71
CA TYR A 206 19.95 13.36 11.31
C TYR A 206 19.89 14.61 12.19
N THR A 207 18.68 15.06 12.52
CA THR A 207 18.47 16.16 13.48
C THR A 207 19.09 15.84 14.83
N ASP A 208 18.86 14.63 15.34
CA ASP A 208 19.42 14.19 16.64
C ASP A 208 20.95 14.08 16.64
N TYR A 209 21.57 13.83 15.49
CA TYR A 209 23.01 13.90 15.28
C TYR A 209 23.54 15.31 15.08
N GLY A 210 22.69 16.33 15.01
CA GLY A 210 23.08 17.71 14.75
C GLY A 210 23.47 18.00 13.29
N ILE A 211 23.12 17.12 12.35
CA ILE A 211 23.32 17.31 10.91
C ILE A 211 22.51 18.53 10.46
N GLN A 212 23.14 19.44 9.73
CA GLN A 212 22.53 20.68 9.25
C GLN A 212 21.92 20.52 7.85
N GLU A 213 22.55 19.73 7.00
CA GLU A 213 22.16 19.56 5.60
C GLU A 213 21.98 18.09 5.20
N VAL A 214 21.08 17.87 4.27
CA VAL A 214 20.88 16.58 3.60
C VAL A 214 21.01 16.75 2.09
N GLU A 215 21.46 15.70 1.44
CA GLU A 215 21.58 15.61 -0.01
C GLU A 215 20.52 14.66 -0.58
N PHE A 216 19.81 15.11 -1.62
CA PHE A 216 18.82 14.28 -2.31
C PHE A 216 19.52 13.21 -3.15
N TRP A 217 19.27 11.95 -2.84
CA TRP A 217 19.87 10.82 -3.55
C TRP A 217 18.82 10.07 -4.36
N ALA A 218 18.84 10.25 -5.68
CA ALA A 218 18.02 9.49 -6.60
C ALA A 218 18.69 8.15 -6.91
N ASP A 219 17.88 7.08 -6.97
CA ASP A 219 18.35 5.76 -7.38
C ASP A 219 18.86 5.80 -8.83
N GLU A 220 20.05 5.27 -9.08
CA GLU A 220 20.75 5.39 -10.38
C GLU A 220 20.47 4.20 -11.30
N ASP A 221 19.20 3.82 -11.45
CA ASP A 221 18.80 2.77 -12.39
C ASP A 221 17.89 3.30 -13.52
N GLU A 222 17.59 2.42 -14.48
CA GLU A 222 16.75 2.71 -15.65
C GLU A 222 15.33 3.22 -15.30
N ARG A 223 14.90 3.04 -14.04
CA ARG A 223 13.58 3.46 -13.54
C ARG A 223 13.60 4.82 -12.87
N ARG A 224 14.75 5.53 -12.88
CA ARG A 224 14.85 6.89 -12.37
C ARG A 224 14.02 7.82 -13.24
N CYS A 225 13.02 8.48 -12.66
CA CYS A 225 12.23 9.47 -13.38
C CYS A 225 13.02 10.79 -13.58
N PRO A 226 12.67 11.60 -14.60
CA PRO A 226 13.35 12.87 -14.86
C PRO A 226 13.31 13.83 -13.67
N ASP A 227 12.17 13.92 -12.96
CA ASP A 227 12.00 14.84 -11.82
C ASP A 227 12.95 14.46 -10.67
N CYS A 228 13.03 13.18 -10.33
CA CYS A 228 13.99 12.69 -9.34
C CYS A 228 15.44 12.88 -9.79
N GLY A 229 15.71 12.65 -11.08
CA GLY A 229 17.04 12.87 -11.66
C GLY A 229 17.49 14.32 -11.58
N ALA A 230 16.59 15.26 -11.78
CA ALA A 230 16.88 16.69 -11.70
C ALA A 230 17.20 17.20 -10.27
N LEU A 231 16.84 16.42 -9.25
CA LEU A 231 17.10 16.73 -7.84
C LEU A 231 18.34 16.01 -7.28
N HIS A 232 18.87 15.03 -7.99
CA HIS A 232 20.01 14.23 -7.55
C HIS A 232 21.20 15.12 -7.16
N GLN A 233 21.79 14.83 -5.99
CA GLN A 233 22.89 15.57 -5.37
C GLN A 233 22.59 17.04 -5.00
N LYS A 234 21.35 17.49 -5.05
CA LYS A 234 20.98 18.78 -4.48
C LYS A 234 20.92 18.72 -2.96
N ARG A 235 21.44 19.75 -2.31
CA ARG A 235 21.50 19.89 -0.85
C ARG A 235 20.38 20.75 -0.33
N TYR A 236 19.90 20.41 0.86
CA TYR A 236 18.83 21.11 1.55
C TYR A 236 19.10 21.12 3.06
N PRO A 237 18.67 22.14 3.80
CA PRO A 237 18.66 22.06 5.26
C PRO A 237 17.81 20.87 5.73
N VAL A 238 18.22 20.21 6.83
CA VAL A 238 17.42 19.16 7.45
C VAL A 238 16.05 19.70 7.81
N GLY A 239 14.98 18.98 7.47
CA GLY A 239 13.59 19.40 7.69
C GLY A 239 13.01 20.37 6.64
N ALA A 240 13.84 20.95 5.75
CA ALA A 240 13.41 21.79 4.64
C ALA A 240 13.64 21.14 3.27
N ALA A 241 14.03 19.88 3.24
CA ALA A 241 14.19 19.12 2.02
C ALA A 241 12.85 18.89 1.30
N VAL A 242 12.94 18.66 -0.01
CA VAL A 242 11.79 18.23 -0.81
C VAL A 242 11.15 17.01 -0.16
N PRO A 243 9.82 17.00 0.09
CA PRO A 243 9.16 15.87 0.71
C PRO A 243 9.27 14.61 -0.15
N LEU A 244 9.76 13.53 0.44
CA LEU A 244 9.81 12.22 -0.19
C LEU A 244 8.70 11.32 0.38
N PRO A 245 8.16 10.43 -0.46
CA PRO A 245 8.40 10.22 -1.90
C PRO A 245 7.73 11.29 -2.79
N LEU A 246 8.33 11.62 -3.94
CA LEU A 246 7.77 12.60 -4.88
C LEU A 246 6.57 12.04 -5.68
N HIS A 247 6.53 10.74 -5.86
CA HIS A 247 5.51 10.03 -6.63
C HIS A 247 5.34 8.59 -6.10
N PRO A 248 4.26 7.89 -6.44
CA PRO A 248 4.09 6.48 -6.06
C PRO A 248 5.28 5.61 -6.49
N ASN A 249 5.72 4.72 -5.57
CA ASN A 249 6.88 3.84 -5.75
C ASN A 249 8.23 4.55 -5.94
N CYS A 250 8.37 5.80 -5.52
CA CYS A 250 9.65 6.50 -5.47
C CYS A 250 10.64 5.75 -4.55
N ARG A 251 11.92 5.67 -4.96
CA ARG A 251 12.98 4.96 -4.22
C ARG A 251 14.11 5.89 -3.79
N CYS A 252 13.94 7.19 -4.02
CA CYS A 252 14.90 8.20 -3.60
C CYS A 252 14.97 8.31 -2.08
N CYS A 253 16.11 8.74 -1.57
CA CYS A 253 16.31 8.99 -0.15
C CYS A 253 17.06 10.31 0.09
N LEU A 254 17.09 10.75 1.34
CA LEU A 254 17.91 11.86 1.79
C LEU A 254 19.11 11.30 2.54
N LEU A 255 20.30 11.75 2.21
CA LEU A 255 21.56 11.35 2.86
C LEU A 255 22.12 12.54 3.64
N PRO A 256 22.71 12.30 4.83
CA PRO A 256 23.29 13.37 5.63
C PRO A 256 24.53 13.93 4.96
N VAL A 257 24.71 15.23 4.99
CA VAL A 257 25.98 15.87 4.63
C VAL A 257 26.83 16.01 5.90
N VAL A 258 27.92 15.25 5.97
CA VAL A 258 28.89 15.31 7.06
C VAL A 258 30.09 16.07 6.52
N GLU A 259 30.46 17.17 7.17
CA GLU A 259 31.72 17.88 6.91
C GLU A 259 32.87 17.08 7.50
N ASP A 260 33.98 16.95 6.75
CA ASP A 260 35.20 16.27 7.16
C ASP A 260 35.94 17.02 8.28
#